data_938d33499f48cff616ec379c91331660
#
_entry.id   938d33499f48cff616ec379c91331660
#
_cell.length_a   1.000
_cell.length_b   1.000
_cell.length_c   1.000
_cell.angle_alpha   90.00
_cell.angle_beta   90.00
_cell.angle_gamma   90.00
#
_symmetry.space_group_name_H-M   'P 1'
#
loop_
_entity.id
_entity.type
_entity.pdbx_description
1 polymer ?
#
loop_
_entity_poly.entity_id
_entity_poly.type
_entity_poly.pdbx_seq_one_letter_code
_entity_poly.pdbx_strand_id
1 'polypeptide(L)'
;MAEENKINEDINKKDKKKNVVAENIKNENDFAKVYLKSIRVSPKKLNLIISPIRGLNVEKALNYLSFSQKRISYQIKKALQSAIANAENNHQLDVDKLYVHEASVGKGLVMKRFKPRAKGRGVRILKPFSNLTIKLKEKSDVKEINKKEKIKKEDKKSSNKEVNK
;
A
#
# COMPACT_ATOMS: atom_id res chain seq x y z
N MET A 1 -35.93 -1.23 -36.94
CA MET A 1 -35.02 -0.09 -36.75
C MET A 1 -34.92 0.37 -35.29
N ALA A 2 -36.02 0.60 -34.56
CA ALA A 2 -35.93 1.03 -33.13
C ALA A 2 -35.51 -0.04 -32.15
N GLU A 3 -35.80 -1.32 -32.41
CA GLU A 3 -35.39 -2.46 -31.55
C GLU A 3 -33.93 -2.86 -31.74
N GLU A 4 -33.40 -2.77 -32.96
CA GLU A 4 -31.96 -3.04 -33.23
C GLU A 4 -31.05 -2.01 -32.57
N ASN A 5 -31.46 -0.74 -32.49
CA ASN A 5 -30.68 0.27 -31.77
C ASN A 5 -30.63 0.05 -30.27
N LYS A 6 -31.71 -0.45 -29.63
CA LYS A 6 -31.71 -0.80 -28.21
C LYS A 6 -30.80 -1.99 -27.91
N ILE A 7 -30.80 -3.02 -28.76
CA ILE A 7 -29.95 -4.20 -28.59
C ILE A 7 -28.45 -3.81 -28.69
N ASN A 8 -28.10 -2.92 -29.62
CA ASN A 8 -26.73 -2.45 -29.79
C ASN A 8 -26.28 -1.55 -28.64
N GLU A 9 -27.15 -0.74 -28.03
CA GLU A 9 -26.83 0.03 -26.83
C GLU A 9 -26.60 -0.85 -25.60
N ASP A 10 -27.36 -1.92 -25.42
CA ASP A 10 -27.22 -2.84 -24.29
C ASP A 10 -25.96 -3.73 -24.42
N ILE A 11 -25.57 -4.12 -25.63
CA ILE A 11 -24.31 -4.79 -25.90
C ILE A 11 -23.14 -3.87 -25.58
N ASN A 12 -23.16 -2.63 -26.03
CA ASN A 12 -22.11 -1.65 -25.80
C ASN A 12 -21.97 -1.28 -24.31
N LYS A 13 -23.07 -1.25 -23.54
CA LYS A 13 -23.06 -1.08 -22.07
C LYS A 13 -22.46 -2.30 -21.33
N LYS A 14 -22.73 -3.52 -21.83
CA LYS A 14 -22.16 -4.76 -21.25
C LYS A 14 -20.66 -4.87 -21.50
N ASP A 15 -20.20 -4.49 -22.70
CA ASP A 15 -18.78 -4.54 -23.04
C ASP A 15 -17.98 -3.44 -22.32
N LYS A 16 -18.53 -2.24 -22.14
CA LYS A 16 -17.93 -1.20 -21.28
C LYS A 16 -17.82 -1.65 -19.83
N LYS A 17 -18.84 -2.33 -19.27
CA LYS A 17 -18.77 -2.89 -17.91
C LYS A 17 -17.72 -4.00 -17.79
N LYS A 18 -17.60 -4.88 -18.80
CA LYS A 18 -16.57 -5.94 -18.81
C LYS A 18 -15.17 -5.35 -18.89
N ASN A 19 -14.94 -4.31 -19.71
CA ASN A 19 -13.64 -3.66 -19.82
C ASN A 19 -13.26 -2.94 -18.53
N VAL A 20 -14.18 -2.23 -17.87
CA VAL A 20 -13.92 -1.60 -16.56
C VAL A 20 -13.64 -2.62 -15.47
N VAL A 21 -14.32 -3.76 -15.48
CA VAL A 21 -14.05 -4.87 -14.54
C VAL A 21 -12.68 -5.51 -14.84
N ALA A 22 -12.33 -5.71 -16.11
CA ALA A 22 -11.02 -6.26 -16.51
C ALA A 22 -9.85 -5.30 -16.18
N GLU A 23 -10.04 -3.98 -16.34
CA GLU A 23 -9.07 -2.97 -15.92
C GLU A 23 -8.92 -2.90 -14.41
N ASN A 24 -10.02 -3.02 -13.66
CA ASN A 24 -9.97 -3.07 -12.19
C ASN A 24 -9.25 -4.33 -11.69
N ILE A 25 -9.48 -5.49 -12.33
CA ILE A 25 -8.78 -6.74 -12.00
C ILE A 25 -7.28 -6.65 -12.34
N LYS A 26 -6.89 -6.02 -13.44
CA LYS A 26 -5.48 -5.75 -13.77
C LYS A 26 -4.84 -4.82 -12.73
N ASN A 27 -5.54 -3.78 -12.30
CA ASN A 27 -5.05 -2.84 -11.28
C ASN A 27 -4.91 -3.46 -9.88
N GLU A 28 -5.67 -4.52 -9.57
CA GLU A 28 -5.53 -5.26 -8.31
C GLU A 28 -4.36 -6.25 -8.30
N ASN A 29 -3.87 -6.67 -9.46
CA ASN A 29 -2.75 -7.61 -9.57
C ASN A 29 -1.37 -6.93 -9.66
N ASP A 30 -1.32 -5.60 -9.79
CA ASP A 30 -0.09 -4.82 -9.98
C ASP A 30 0.66 -4.51 -8.66
N PHE A 31 0.44 -5.28 -7.59
CA PHE A 31 1.17 -5.08 -6.34
C PHE A 31 1.64 -6.40 -5.71
N ALA A 32 2.86 -6.41 -5.24
CA ALA A 32 3.38 -7.51 -4.43
C ALA A 32 2.91 -7.33 -2.98
N LYS A 33 2.32 -8.36 -2.41
CA LYS A 33 1.77 -8.37 -1.05
C LYS A 33 2.52 -9.35 -0.17
N VAL A 34 2.86 -8.91 1.04
CA VAL A 34 3.34 -9.78 2.11
C VAL A 34 2.48 -9.59 3.36
N TYR A 35 2.15 -10.72 3.98
CA TYR A 35 1.38 -10.77 5.21
C TYR A 35 2.17 -11.46 6.30
N LEU A 36 2.51 -10.72 7.36
CA LEU A 36 3.20 -11.24 8.53
C LEU A 36 2.22 -11.38 9.69
N LYS A 37 1.95 -12.63 10.09
CA LYS A 37 0.97 -12.98 11.10
C LYS A 37 1.60 -13.03 12.50
N SER A 38 0.81 -12.67 13.52
CA SER A 38 1.09 -12.93 14.94
C SER A 38 2.43 -12.37 15.46
N ILE A 39 2.76 -11.13 15.10
CA ILE A 39 3.91 -10.42 15.67
C ILE A 39 3.62 -10.12 17.15
N ARG A 40 4.54 -10.50 18.06
CA ARG A 40 4.38 -10.34 19.50
C ARG A 40 4.62 -8.89 19.96
N VAL A 41 3.83 -7.97 19.43
CA VAL A 41 3.87 -6.54 19.78
C VAL A 41 2.47 -5.95 19.66
N SER A 42 2.19 -4.87 20.40
CA SER A 42 0.91 -4.19 20.29
C SER A 42 0.82 -3.40 18.96
N PRO A 43 -0.39 -3.30 18.36
CA PRO A 43 -0.59 -2.58 17.10
C PRO A 43 -0.10 -1.14 17.13
N LYS A 44 -0.31 -0.41 18.24
CA LYS A 44 0.16 0.96 18.41
C LYS A 44 1.69 1.07 18.29
N LYS A 45 2.44 0.16 18.97
CA LYS A 45 3.91 0.17 18.91
C LYS A 45 4.43 -0.20 17.53
N LEU A 46 3.79 -1.15 16.85
CA LEU A 46 4.15 -1.54 15.49
C LEU A 46 3.88 -0.41 14.49
N ASN A 47 2.75 0.28 14.63
CA ASN A 47 2.39 1.38 13.74
C ASN A 47 3.37 2.57 13.81
N LEU A 48 3.99 2.84 14.97
CA LEU A 48 5.01 3.88 15.11
C LEU A 48 6.22 3.68 14.20
N ILE A 49 6.58 2.41 13.90
CA ILE A 49 7.72 2.10 13.03
C ILE A 49 7.30 2.06 11.56
N ILE A 50 6.06 1.67 11.31
CA ILE A 50 5.54 1.50 9.96
C ILE A 50 5.08 2.83 9.35
N SER A 51 4.57 3.74 10.16
CA SER A 51 4.08 5.05 9.70
C SER A 51 5.10 5.82 8.85
N PRO A 52 6.38 5.96 9.25
CA PRO A 52 7.39 6.64 8.44
C PRO A 52 7.77 5.93 7.14
N ILE A 53 7.52 4.62 7.03
CA ILE A 53 7.93 3.82 5.87
C ILE A 53 6.92 3.94 4.72
N ARG A 54 5.67 4.27 5.03
CA ARG A 54 4.61 4.42 4.02
C ARG A 54 4.97 5.48 2.99
N GLY A 55 4.83 5.14 1.72
CA GLY A 55 5.13 6.04 0.61
C GLY A 55 6.62 6.22 0.28
N LEU A 56 7.53 5.60 1.04
CA LEU A 56 8.96 5.63 0.74
C LEU A 56 9.32 4.61 -0.35
N ASN A 57 10.39 4.92 -1.11
CA ASN A 57 11.03 3.94 -1.96
C ASN A 57 11.61 2.82 -1.09
N VAL A 58 11.65 1.62 -1.64
CA VAL A 58 12.06 0.40 -0.92
C VAL A 58 13.45 0.50 -0.32
N GLU A 59 14.43 1.06 -1.05
CA GLU A 59 15.80 1.27 -0.54
C GLU A 59 15.82 2.17 0.71
N LYS A 60 15.11 3.31 0.65
CA LYS A 60 15.03 4.25 1.78
C LYS A 60 14.33 3.61 2.98
N ALA A 61 13.31 2.78 2.73
CA ALA A 61 12.61 2.04 3.77
C ALA A 61 13.50 0.99 4.43
N LEU A 62 14.33 0.26 3.67
CA LEU A 62 15.31 -0.70 4.17
C LEU A 62 16.38 -0.01 5.03
N ASN A 63 16.89 1.14 4.58
CA ASN A 63 17.86 1.94 5.32
C ASN A 63 17.27 2.44 6.63
N TYR A 64 16.06 3.01 6.61
CA TYR A 64 15.35 3.43 7.82
C TYR A 64 15.22 2.29 8.84
N LEU A 65 14.81 1.10 8.39
CA LEU A 65 14.64 -0.08 9.26
C LEU A 65 15.97 -0.60 9.80
N SER A 66 17.06 -0.47 9.05
CA SER A 66 18.40 -0.91 9.45
C SER A 66 18.96 -0.05 10.58
N PHE A 67 18.77 1.26 10.53
CA PHE A 67 19.24 2.20 11.54
C PHE A 67 18.29 2.34 12.74
N SER A 68 17.06 1.82 12.64
CA SER A 68 16.09 1.91 13.73
C SER A 68 16.46 1.00 14.89
N GLN A 69 16.64 1.57 16.09
CA GLN A 69 16.99 0.86 17.34
C GLN A 69 15.81 0.02 17.92
N LYS A 70 14.64 0.03 17.28
CA LYS A 70 13.48 -0.70 17.79
C LYS A 70 13.61 -2.19 17.48
N ARG A 71 13.47 -3.05 18.51
CA ARG A 71 13.56 -4.52 18.38
C ARG A 71 12.76 -5.11 17.21
N ILE A 72 11.62 -4.52 16.89
CA ILE A 72 10.71 -4.98 15.83
C ILE A 72 11.19 -4.63 14.44
N SER A 73 12.06 -3.63 14.27
CA SER A 73 12.57 -3.19 12.97
C SER A 73 13.17 -4.35 12.17
N TYR A 74 13.87 -5.26 12.84
CA TYR A 74 14.45 -6.43 12.22
C TYR A 74 13.39 -7.37 11.59
N GLN A 75 12.27 -7.60 12.27
CA GLN A 75 11.20 -8.45 11.73
C GLN A 75 10.49 -7.77 10.55
N ILE A 76 10.28 -6.44 10.63
CA ILE A 76 9.71 -5.66 9.54
C ILE A 76 10.65 -5.64 8.34
N LYS A 77 11.96 -5.49 8.57
CA LYS A 77 12.99 -5.54 7.51
C LYS A 77 12.93 -6.87 6.77
N LYS A 78 12.87 -8.01 7.48
CA LYS A 78 12.70 -9.33 6.84
C LYS A 78 11.41 -9.44 6.03
N ALA A 79 10.30 -8.91 6.56
CA ALA A 79 9.03 -8.90 5.84
C ALA A 79 9.12 -8.04 4.55
N LEU A 80 9.80 -6.88 4.63
CA LEU A 80 10.02 -6.03 3.46
C LEU A 80 10.91 -6.71 2.42
N GLN A 81 11.99 -7.37 2.83
CA GLN A 81 12.83 -8.16 1.93
C GLN A 81 12.07 -9.29 1.25
N SER A 82 11.20 -9.98 1.99
CA SER A 82 10.30 -10.99 1.41
C SER A 82 9.29 -10.38 0.42
N ALA A 83 8.82 -9.14 0.67
CA ALA A 83 7.94 -8.43 -0.26
C ALA A 83 8.65 -8.06 -1.57
N ILE A 84 9.93 -7.67 -1.49
CA ILE A 84 10.76 -7.36 -2.67
C ILE A 84 11.00 -8.62 -3.50
N ALA A 85 11.43 -9.71 -2.86
CA ALA A 85 11.62 -10.99 -3.54
C ALA A 85 10.32 -11.50 -4.19
N ASN A 86 9.15 -11.26 -3.56
CA ASN A 86 7.86 -11.59 -4.16
C ASN A 86 7.54 -10.70 -5.37
N ALA A 87 7.89 -9.40 -5.31
CA ALA A 87 7.72 -8.46 -6.42
C ALA A 87 8.55 -8.87 -7.63
N GLU A 88 9.80 -9.22 -7.42
CA GLU A 88 10.75 -9.63 -8.45
C GLU A 88 10.37 -10.99 -9.07
N ASN A 89 10.22 -12.02 -8.23
CA ASN A 89 10.07 -13.40 -8.71
C ASN A 89 8.67 -13.70 -9.26
N ASN A 90 7.61 -13.17 -8.63
CA ASN A 90 6.23 -13.54 -8.99
C ASN A 90 5.54 -12.49 -9.86
N HIS A 91 5.91 -11.22 -9.72
CA HIS A 91 5.26 -10.12 -10.44
C HIS A 91 6.17 -9.48 -11.49
N GLN A 92 7.47 -9.85 -11.55
CA GLN A 92 8.45 -9.33 -12.51
C GLN A 92 8.52 -7.79 -12.50
N LEU A 93 8.33 -7.18 -11.31
CA LEU A 93 8.36 -5.74 -11.12
C LEU A 93 9.81 -5.27 -10.98
N ASP A 94 10.08 -4.05 -11.46
CA ASP A 94 11.40 -3.41 -11.38
C ASP A 94 11.69 -2.98 -9.92
N VAL A 95 12.71 -3.59 -9.31
CA VAL A 95 13.06 -3.40 -7.89
C VAL A 95 13.41 -1.93 -7.59
N ASP A 96 14.07 -1.25 -8.50
CA ASP A 96 14.54 0.14 -8.32
C ASP A 96 13.37 1.14 -8.28
N LYS A 97 12.27 0.81 -8.96
CA LYS A 97 11.06 1.62 -9.02
C LYS A 97 10.04 1.29 -7.93
N LEU A 98 10.30 0.26 -7.12
CA LEU A 98 9.38 -0.16 -6.08
C LEU A 98 9.27 0.87 -4.95
N TYR A 99 8.03 1.08 -4.50
CA TYR A 99 7.74 1.87 -3.30
C TYR A 99 6.72 1.17 -2.42
N VAL A 100 6.72 1.53 -1.13
CA VAL A 100 5.73 1.03 -0.16
C VAL A 100 4.41 1.76 -0.38
N HIS A 101 3.51 1.14 -1.15
CA HIS A 101 2.19 1.71 -1.42
C HIS A 101 1.33 1.75 -0.15
N GLU A 102 1.24 0.61 0.51
CA GLU A 102 0.45 0.45 1.74
C GLU A 102 1.20 -0.39 2.75
N ALA A 103 1.19 0.03 4.01
CA ALA A 103 1.63 -0.78 5.12
C ALA A 103 0.61 -0.63 6.25
N SER A 104 -0.21 -1.67 6.43
CA SER A 104 -1.31 -1.69 7.39
C SER A 104 -1.03 -2.64 8.55
N VAL A 105 -1.48 -2.23 9.74
CA VAL A 105 -1.32 -2.98 10.98
C VAL A 105 -2.68 -3.40 11.50
N GLY A 106 -2.90 -4.69 11.54
CA GLY A 106 -4.11 -5.29 12.11
C GLY A 106 -3.92 -5.73 13.56
N LYS A 107 -5.01 -5.77 14.32
CA LYS A 107 -5.07 -6.38 15.63
C LYS A 107 -5.10 -7.90 15.45
N GLY A 108 -4.16 -8.61 16.08
CA GLY A 108 -4.11 -10.06 16.13
C GLY A 108 -4.74 -10.61 17.42
N LEU A 109 -4.32 -11.82 17.80
CA LEU A 109 -4.71 -12.47 19.03
C LEU A 109 -4.30 -11.63 20.24
N VAL A 110 -5.12 -11.60 21.27
CA VAL A 110 -4.80 -10.99 22.57
C VAL A 110 -4.83 -12.07 23.64
N MET A 111 -3.65 -12.44 24.14
CA MET A 111 -3.58 -13.36 25.27
C MET A 111 -3.95 -12.65 26.55
N LYS A 112 -4.96 -13.14 27.24
CA LYS A 112 -5.41 -12.64 28.54
C LYS A 112 -4.72 -13.46 29.63
N ARG A 113 -4.11 -12.80 30.63
CA ARG A 113 -3.51 -13.42 31.80
C ARG A 113 -4.09 -12.79 33.04
N PHE A 114 -4.17 -13.55 34.10
CA PHE A 114 -4.61 -13.10 35.42
C PHE A 114 -3.39 -12.91 36.31
N LYS A 115 -3.37 -11.82 37.08
CA LYS A 115 -2.36 -11.58 38.11
C LYS A 115 -3.07 -11.23 39.41
N PRO A 116 -2.90 -12.04 40.46
CA PRO A 116 -3.43 -11.72 41.78
C PRO A 116 -2.72 -10.48 42.35
N ARG A 117 -3.46 -9.68 43.09
CA ARG A 117 -3.01 -8.49 43.82
C ARG A 117 -3.45 -8.57 45.28
N ALA A 118 -2.95 -7.65 46.11
CA ALA A 118 -3.33 -7.54 47.51
C ALA A 118 -4.86 -7.39 47.69
N LYS A 119 -5.35 -7.76 48.85
CA LYS A 119 -6.77 -7.69 49.26
C LYS A 119 -7.70 -8.51 48.36
N GLY A 120 -7.27 -9.68 47.88
CA GLY A 120 -8.09 -10.58 47.06
C GLY A 120 -8.46 -10.06 45.67
N ARG A 121 -7.87 -8.92 45.22
CA ARG A 121 -8.13 -8.34 43.90
C ARG A 121 -7.31 -9.05 42.84
N GLY A 122 -7.88 -9.21 41.64
CA GLY A 122 -7.21 -9.73 40.46
C GLY A 122 -7.19 -8.72 39.32
N VAL A 123 -6.04 -8.64 38.62
CA VAL A 123 -5.88 -7.72 37.46
C VAL A 123 -5.64 -8.52 36.21
N ARG A 124 -6.34 -8.18 35.12
CA ARG A 124 -6.07 -8.74 33.80
C ARG A 124 -4.81 -8.12 33.18
N ILE A 125 -3.91 -8.99 32.72
CA ILE A 125 -2.78 -8.58 31.87
C ILE A 125 -3.10 -8.98 30.45
N LEU A 126 -3.06 -8.02 29.53
CA LEU A 126 -3.27 -8.24 28.09
C LEU A 126 -1.92 -8.30 27.39
N LYS A 127 -1.63 -9.40 26.69
CA LYS A 127 -0.46 -9.56 25.81
C LYS A 127 -0.94 -9.54 24.34
N PRO A 128 -1.01 -8.37 23.69
CA PRO A 128 -1.51 -8.26 22.33
C PRO A 128 -0.49 -8.72 21.30
N PHE A 129 -0.98 -9.30 20.22
CA PHE A 129 -0.28 -9.61 18.99
C PHE A 129 -0.84 -8.73 17.87
N SER A 130 -0.04 -8.53 16.83
CA SER A 130 -0.40 -7.72 15.66
C SER A 130 -0.14 -8.50 14.39
N ASN A 131 -0.87 -8.16 13.35
CA ASN A 131 -0.63 -8.63 12.00
C ASN A 131 -0.16 -7.44 11.16
N LEU A 132 0.79 -7.68 10.24
CA LEU A 132 1.33 -6.67 9.35
C LEU A 132 1.06 -7.08 7.92
N THR A 133 0.51 -6.18 7.13
CA THR A 133 0.37 -6.32 5.69
C THR A 133 1.18 -5.22 5.02
N ILE A 134 2.07 -5.58 4.10
CA ILE A 134 2.83 -4.65 3.27
C ILE A 134 2.44 -4.91 1.82
N LYS A 135 2.14 -3.85 1.08
CA LYS A 135 1.92 -3.87 -0.36
C LYS A 135 2.94 -2.97 -1.03
N LEU A 136 3.69 -3.54 -1.95
CA LEU A 136 4.63 -2.81 -2.80
C LEU A 136 4.01 -2.62 -4.18
N LYS A 137 4.26 -1.48 -4.76
CA LYS A 137 3.83 -1.14 -6.11
C LYS A 137 4.97 -0.46 -6.85
N GLU A 138 5.04 -0.67 -8.15
CA GLU A 138 5.95 0.05 -9.02
C GLU A 138 5.45 1.48 -9.25
N LYS A 139 6.36 2.44 -9.20
CA LYS A 139 6.06 3.84 -9.49
C LYS A 139 5.95 3.99 -11.00
N SER A 140 4.74 4.07 -11.52
CA SER A 140 4.53 4.32 -12.93
C SER A 140 4.94 5.76 -13.28
N ASP A 141 5.82 5.93 -14.24
CA ASP A 141 6.30 7.22 -14.75
C ASP A 141 5.18 8.08 -15.37
N VAL A 142 4.02 7.48 -15.60
CA VAL A 142 2.81 8.13 -16.14
C VAL A 142 2.35 9.33 -15.29
N LYS A 143 2.59 9.32 -13.96
CA LYS A 143 2.23 10.47 -13.11
C LYS A 143 3.18 11.66 -13.31
N GLU A 144 4.44 11.43 -13.68
CA GLU A 144 5.38 12.49 -13.98
C GLU A 144 5.13 13.09 -15.37
N ILE A 145 4.74 12.28 -16.34
CA ILE A 145 4.35 12.72 -17.68
C ILE A 145 3.10 13.61 -17.58
N ASN A 146 2.06 13.19 -16.87
CA ASN A 146 0.85 13.97 -16.67
C ASN A 146 1.08 15.25 -15.85
N LYS A 147 2.04 15.29 -14.94
CA LYS A 147 2.42 16.50 -14.20
C LYS A 147 3.18 17.47 -15.09
N LYS A 148 4.09 16.96 -15.94
CA LYS A 148 4.83 17.77 -16.93
C LYS A 148 3.91 18.32 -18.02
N GLU A 149 2.88 17.55 -18.44
CA GLU A 149 1.88 18.02 -19.40
C GLU A 149 0.95 19.08 -18.84
N LYS A 150 0.56 18.97 -17.55
CA LYS A 150 -0.23 20.01 -16.88
C LYS A 150 0.53 21.32 -16.74
N ILE A 151 1.81 21.25 -16.34
CA ILE A 151 2.68 22.43 -16.23
C ILE A 151 2.83 23.10 -17.61
N LYS A 152 3.11 22.32 -18.68
CA LYS A 152 3.21 22.84 -20.04
C LYS A 152 1.90 23.46 -20.58
N LYS A 153 0.74 23.01 -20.12
CA LYS A 153 -0.56 23.58 -20.49
C LYS A 153 -0.89 24.85 -19.72
N GLU A 154 -0.39 24.98 -18.51
CA GLU A 154 -0.50 26.20 -17.68
C GLU A 154 0.43 27.30 -18.22
N ASP A 155 1.67 26.96 -18.55
CA ASP A 155 2.64 27.89 -19.16
C ASP A 155 2.16 28.43 -20.53
N LYS A 156 1.52 27.59 -21.36
CA LYS A 156 0.93 28.03 -22.62
C LYS A 156 -0.33 28.90 -22.46
N LYS A 157 -1.04 28.79 -21.34
CA LYS A 157 -2.18 29.64 -21.04
C LYS A 157 -1.77 31.01 -20.51
N SER A 158 -0.65 31.10 -19.81
CA SER A 158 -0.09 32.36 -19.32
C SER A 158 0.50 33.20 -20.45
N SER A 159 1.26 32.57 -21.37
CA SER A 159 1.86 33.25 -22.52
C SER A 159 0.83 33.78 -23.54
N ASN A 160 -0.31 33.10 -23.71
CA ASN A 160 -1.40 33.59 -24.59
C ASN A 160 -2.26 34.71 -23.98
N LYS A 161 -2.14 34.99 -22.68
CA LYS A 161 -2.82 36.12 -22.02
C LYS A 161 -2.02 37.44 -22.10
N GLU A 162 -0.73 37.35 -22.31
CA GLU A 162 0.14 38.56 -22.47
C GLU A 162 0.18 39.12 -23.88
N VAL A 163 -0.19 38.34 -24.91
CA VAL A 163 -0.20 38.76 -26.32
C VAL A 163 -1.52 39.46 -26.72
N ASN A 164 -2.59 39.38 -25.88
CA ASN A 164 -3.88 39.98 -26.13
C ASN A 164 -4.22 41.17 -25.20
N LYS A 165 -3.20 41.95 -24.79
CA LYS A 165 -3.37 43.15 -23.99
C LYS A 165 -2.76 44.38 -24.67
#